data_9782f6bd4cae6ddae9253a54bd0ddea2
#
_entry.id   9782f6bd4cae6ddae9253a54bd0ddea2
#
_cell.length_a   1.000
_cell.length_b   1.000
_cell.length_c   1.000
_cell.angle_alpha   90.00
_cell.angle_beta   90.00
_cell.angle_gamma   90.00
#
_symmetry.space_group_name_H-M   'P 1'
#
loop_
_entity.id
_entity.type
_entity.pdbx_description
1 polymer ?
#
loop_
_entity_poly.entity_id
_entity_poly.type
_entity_poly.pdbx_seq_one_letter_code
_entity_poly.pdbx_strand_id
1 'polypeptide(L)'
;MKKLKERIPLKYIYVLSTVIAILLSVGLYYTYAMFTANVSSGNIVNMDTTLKYNFDISGTQSFHIGKNSIASFYATINNTSNGTIYYEIYYSPSNLTNVIIGEVVEDKNTTTTAINTSGNIDTGVSKDVPLVIANNSNNDIDIIIGVASGYVGNTITYGSNGYPKGTKITSTYNNSDITNSCASKIDTTGTDCTKKIVNGHLITYCPVEDVELQEDPTGANRPVLAEGMIPITYDGTNWVKADIYGAYNNWYDYGNQKWANAVMVTSSKRETYMNANAGTVVPEADILAYFVWIPRYKYKLFNTTYKSGTSAQVIEVTFENGTSTTGTVTCTYASNGAETCQNKSNGNWYTHPAFTMINASGNKTEYKGIWVGKFETSGSTAAPRVKPGVSALRSIDVDNMYSTGLIFRSTDYITSNGINQSDSHMMKNIEWGAVAYLKQSNYGLGITDIGINSNGSYLTGGGTGTSYKTNTGQSTTGNIYGVYDMSGGSFEFVMGNYNKSAGYSDFNVSGIPAEHIDIYSGSSVSASHLGDATGETAGWYNDSAKFVNSSSPWFFRGGFYNNGGDAGVFFFYSGTPGANVVFRVVLSTKK
;
A
#
# COMPACT_ATOMS: atom_id res chain seq x y z
N MET A 1 -63.60 -38.90 38.51
CA MET A 1 -62.58 -38.22 37.68
C MET A 1 -61.19 -38.61 38.15
N LYS A 2 -60.59 -39.62 37.54
CA LYS A 2 -59.19 -40.06 37.82
C LYS A 2 -58.27 -39.23 36.93
N LYS A 3 -57.43 -38.38 37.51
CA LYS A 3 -56.34 -37.69 36.79
C LYS A 3 -55.25 -38.73 36.47
N LEU A 4 -55.09 -39.09 35.20
CA LEU A 4 -53.95 -39.80 34.68
C LEU A 4 -52.72 -38.88 34.88
N LYS A 5 -51.79 -39.27 35.75
CA LYS A 5 -50.42 -38.74 35.76
C LYS A 5 -49.65 -39.53 34.69
N GLU A 6 -49.57 -39.01 33.48
CA GLU A 6 -48.61 -39.50 32.50
C GLU A 6 -47.20 -39.20 33.03
N ARG A 7 -46.47 -40.22 33.47
CA ARG A 7 -45.03 -40.11 33.77
C ARG A 7 -44.28 -40.09 32.46
N ILE A 8 -43.65 -38.98 32.16
CA ILE A 8 -42.71 -38.90 31.03
C ILE A 8 -41.68 -40.01 31.21
N PRO A 9 -41.49 -40.91 30.23
CA PRO A 9 -40.51 -42.00 30.37
C PRO A 9 -39.08 -41.42 30.59
N LEU A 10 -38.37 -42.04 31.51
CA LEU A 10 -37.04 -41.56 31.98
C LEU A 10 -36.05 -41.31 30.82
N LYS A 11 -36.16 -42.08 29.73
CA LYS A 11 -35.38 -41.90 28.51
C LYS A 11 -35.54 -40.51 27.85
N TYR A 12 -36.76 -39.94 27.91
CA TYR A 12 -37.00 -38.57 27.35
C TYR A 12 -36.48 -37.50 28.28
N ILE A 13 -36.42 -37.75 29.59
CA ILE A 13 -35.81 -36.84 30.55
C ILE A 13 -34.29 -36.78 30.31
N TYR A 14 -33.63 -37.91 30.08
CA TYR A 14 -32.20 -37.96 29.75
C TYR A 14 -31.90 -37.29 28.41
N VAL A 15 -32.69 -37.55 27.38
CA VAL A 15 -32.51 -36.87 26.07
C VAL A 15 -32.71 -35.36 26.20
N LEU A 16 -33.75 -34.91 26.90
CA LEU A 16 -34.01 -33.49 27.12
C LEU A 16 -32.89 -32.80 27.93
N SER A 17 -32.41 -33.46 29.00
CA SER A 17 -31.31 -32.93 29.81
C SER A 17 -30.00 -32.85 29.01
N THR A 18 -29.73 -33.86 28.16
CA THR A 18 -28.55 -33.84 27.27
C THR A 18 -28.65 -32.72 26.22
N VAL A 19 -29.82 -32.52 25.61
CA VAL A 19 -30.04 -31.45 24.67
C VAL A 19 -29.90 -30.05 25.35
N ILE A 20 -30.45 -29.92 26.56
CA ILE A 20 -30.29 -28.67 27.33
C ILE A 20 -28.83 -28.43 27.72
N ALA A 21 -28.10 -29.46 28.12
CA ALA A 21 -26.66 -29.35 28.43
C ALA A 21 -25.84 -28.97 27.18
N ILE A 22 -26.15 -29.53 26.03
CA ILE A 22 -25.53 -29.16 24.75
C ILE A 22 -25.85 -27.71 24.38
N LEU A 23 -27.12 -27.32 24.50
CA LEU A 23 -27.52 -25.94 24.21
C LEU A 23 -26.88 -24.93 25.18
N LEU A 24 -26.77 -25.29 26.46
CA LEU A 24 -26.06 -24.47 27.45
C LEU A 24 -24.55 -24.40 27.18
N SER A 25 -23.92 -25.51 26.80
CA SER A 25 -22.50 -25.52 26.45
C SER A 25 -22.21 -24.78 25.15
N VAL A 26 -23.09 -24.89 24.15
CA VAL A 26 -23.01 -24.08 22.90
C VAL A 26 -23.27 -22.60 23.21
N GLY A 27 -24.27 -22.29 24.03
CA GLY A 27 -24.54 -20.91 24.46
C GLY A 27 -23.39 -20.33 25.28
N LEU A 28 -22.79 -21.10 26.20
CA LEU A 28 -21.60 -20.71 26.92
C LEU A 28 -20.37 -20.57 26.01
N TYR A 29 -20.23 -21.45 25.03
CA TYR A 29 -19.16 -21.37 24.04
C TYR A 29 -19.32 -20.12 23.14
N TYR A 30 -20.55 -19.83 22.68
CA TYR A 30 -20.81 -18.60 21.90
C TYR A 30 -20.65 -17.34 22.74
N THR A 31 -21.15 -17.28 23.98
CA THR A 31 -20.89 -16.16 24.89
C THR A 31 -19.42 -16.04 25.22
N TYR A 32 -18.73 -17.15 25.45
CA TYR A 32 -17.31 -17.19 25.66
C TYR A 32 -16.51 -16.76 24.41
N ALA A 33 -16.89 -17.24 23.23
CA ALA A 33 -16.30 -16.83 21.96
C ALA A 33 -16.57 -15.35 21.64
N MET A 34 -17.72 -14.79 22.03
CA MET A 34 -18.00 -13.35 21.93
C MET A 34 -17.19 -12.54 22.92
N PHE A 35 -16.84 -13.08 24.11
CA PHE A 35 -16.00 -12.42 25.10
C PHE A 35 -14.49 -12.66 24.90
N THR A 36 -14.10 -13.66 24.13
CA THR A 36 -12.70 -14.01 23.85
C THR A 36 -12.34 -13.94 22.37
N ALA A 37 -13.26 -13.48 21.51
CA ALA A 37 -12.95 -13.26 20.12
C ALA A 37 -11.84 -12.22 20.03
N ASN A 38 -10.62 -12.70 19.85
CA ASN A 38 -9.50 -11.89 19.42
C ASN A 38 -9.82 -11.39 18.01
N VAL A 39 -10.45 -10.26 17.89
CA VAL A 39 -10.46 -9.52 16.65
C VAL A 39 -9.12 -8.83 16.58
N SER A 40 -8.10 -9.57 16.12
CA SER A 40 -6.84 -8.98 15.71
C SER A 40 -7.11 -8.22 14.41
N SER A 41 -7.53 -6.98 14.51
CA SER A 41 -7.35 -6.08 13.40
C SER A 41 -5.86 -5.75 13.35
N GLY A 42 -5.12 -6.41 12.47
CA GLY A 42 -3.68 -6.21 12.28
C GLY A 42 -3.38 -4.88 11.60
N ASN A 43 -3.80 -3.78 12.22
CA ASN A 43 -3.43 -2.45 11.77
C ASN A 43 -2.21 -2.00 12.55
N ILE A 44 -1.05 -2.04 11.92
CA ILE A 44 0.11 -1.27 12.38
C ILE A 44 -0.23 0.18 12.05
N VAL A 45 -0.62 0.94 13.06
CA VAL A 45 -0.96 2.35 12.90
C VAL A 45 0.21 3.19 13.35
N ASN A 46 0.75 3.99 12.44
CA ASN A 46 1.63 5.10 12.80
C ASN A 46 0.85 6.06 13.70
N MET A 47 1.38 6.35 14.88
CA MET A 47 0.68 7.10 15.90
C MET A 47 0.75 8.59 15.63
N ASP A 48 -0.39 9.16 15.27
CA ASP A 48 -0.60 10.61 15.27
C ASP A 48 -1.08 11.05 16.68
N THR A 49 -0.62 12.21 17.12
CA THR A 49 -0.76 12.75 18.48
C THR A 49 -2.20 13.06 18.93
N THR A 50 -3.19 12.86 18.07
CA THR A 50 -4.62 13.13 18.35
C THR A 50 -5.48 11.88 18.39
N LEU A 51 -4.91 10.68 18.35
CA LEU A 51 -5.65 9.46 18.06
C LEU A 51 -6.37 8.89 19.29
N LYS A 52 -7.66 8.69 19.11
CA LYS A 52 -8.48 7.81 19.95
C LYS A 52 -8.56 6.45 19.27
N TYR A 53 -8.13 5.41 19.99
CA TYR A 53 -8.30 4.04 19.54
C TYR A 53 -9.55 3.46 20.20
N ASN A 54 -10.50 3.03 19.36
CA ASN A 54 -11.70 2.39 19.82
C ASN A 54 -11.45 0.91 20.11
N PHE A 55 -11.72 0.50 21.34
CA PHE A 55 -11.71 -0.88 21.76
C PHE A 55 -13.15 -1.31 22.07
N ASP A 56 -13.62 -2.31 21.39
CA ASP A 56 -14.76 -3.05 21.90
C ASP A 56 -14.33 -3.85 23.13
N ILE A 57 -15.30 -4.37 23.88
CA ILE A 57 -15.10 -5.07 25.16
C ILE A 57 -14.12 -6.25 25.14
N SER A 58 -13.56 -6.61 23.97
CA SER A 58 -12.54 -7.64 23.80
C SER A 58 -11.58 -7.29 22.65
N GLY A 59 -11.50 -6.02 22.24
CA GLY A 59 -10.69 -5.55 21.13
C GLY A 59 -9.19 -5.49 21.45
N THR A 60 -8.36 -5.60 20.43
CA THR A 60 -6.90 -5.41 20.50
C THR A 60 -6.43 -4.46 19.41
N GLN A 61 -5.37 -3.68 19.70
CA GLN A 61 -4.66 -2.84 18.75
C GLN A 61 -3.16 -3.12 18.85
N SER A 62 -2.49 -3.24 17.72
CA SER A 62 -1.04 -3.39 17.66
C SER A 62 -0.38 -2.04 17.41
N PHE A 63 0.72 -1.78 18.11
CA PHE A 63 1.51 -0.56 18.02
C PHE A 63 2.97 -0.93 17.77
N HIS A 64 3.59 -0.20 16.86
CA HIS A 64 5.03 -0.24 16.67
C HIS A 64 5.63 1.00 17.31
N ILE A 65 6.52 0.83 18.30
CA ILE A 65 7.13 1.92 19.04
C ILE A 65 8.64 1.89 18.80
N GLY A 66 9.14 2.91 18.13
CA GLY A 66 10.55 3.06 17.86
C GLY A 66 11.41 3.06 19.13
N LYS A 67 12.68 2.68 19.01
CA LYS A 67 13.66 2.78 20.08
C LYS A 67 13.72 4.22 20.61
N ASN A 68 13.88 4.36 21.92
CA ASN A 68 13.95 5.67 22.60
C ASN A 68 12.77 6.62 22.30
N SER A 69 11.58 6.07 22.05
CA SER A 69 10.38 6.82 21.68
C SER A 69 9.27 6.69 22.73
N ILE A 70 8.41 7.69 22.82
CA ILE A 70 7.27 7.71 23.72
C ILE A 70 6.01 7.94 22.90
N ALA A 71 4.99 7.14 23.19
CA ALA A 71 3.67 7.26 22.60
C ALA A 71 2.63 7.48 23.68
N SER A 72 1.74 8.45 23.50
CA SER A 72 0.57 8.64 24.35
C SER A 72 -0.69 8.73 23.50
N PHE A 73 -1.76 8.06 23.94
CA PHE A 73 -3.02 7.98 23.22
C PHE A 73 -4.18 7.71 24.18
N TYR A 74 -5.41 7.84 23.69
CA TYR A 74 -6.60 7.40 24.41
C TYR A 74 -7.02 6.00 23.97
N ALA A 75 -7.17 5.09 24.92
CA ALA A 75 -7.95 3.88 24.72
C ALA A 75 -9.42 4.20 25.03
N THR A 76 -10.26 4.26 24.00
CA THR A 76 -11.71 4.45 24.15
C THR A 76 -12.38 3.09 24.22
N ILE A 77 -12.89 2.71 25.37
CA ILE A 77 -13.53 1.42 25.62
C ILE A 77 -15.03 1.60 25.43
N ASN A 78 -15.61 0.83 24.51
CA ASN A 78 -17.05 0.88 24.20
C ASN A 78 -17.73 -0.37 24.74
N ASN A 79 -18.68 -0.22 25.66
CA ASN A 79 -19.51 -1.36 26.06
C ASN A 79 -20.70 -1.49 25.11
N THR A 80 -20.60 -2.38 24.15
CA THR A 80 -21.66 -2.73 23.20
C THR A 80 -22.52 -3.91 23.66
N SER A 81 -22.26 -4.45 24.87
CA SER A 81 -23.02 -5.57 25.44
C SER A 81 -24.37 -5.12 26.05
N ASN A 82 -25.21 -6.10 26.38
CA ASN A 82 -26.54 -5.85 26.96
C ASN A 82 -26.55 -5.67 28.50
N GLY A 83 -25.38 -5.46 29.13
CA GLY A 83 -25.27 -5.32 30.56
C GLY A 83 -23.97 -4.61 30.98
N THR A 84 -23.91 -4.23 32.28
CA THR A 84 -22.67 -3.70 32.86
C THR A 84 -21.60 -4.77 32.90
N ILE A 85 -20.40 -4.46 32.40
CA ILE A 85 -19.23 -5.32 32.40
C ILE A 85 -18.12 -4.76 33.26
N TYR A 86 -17.27 -5.67 33.76
CA TYR A 86 -15.96 -5.33 34.29
C TYR A 86 -14.92 -5.47 33.18
N TYR A 87 -14.04 -4.49 32.99
CA TYR A 87 -12.98 -4.53 32.00
C TYR A 87 -11.61 -4.30 32.63
N GLU A 88 -10.58 -4.78 31.93
CA GLU A 88 -9.16 -4.50 32.22
C GLU A 88 -8.44 -4.24 30.90
N ILE A 89 -7.57 -3.20 30.88
CA ILE A 89 -6.65 -2.96 29.79
C ILE A 89 -5.36 -3.73 30.07
N TYR A 90 -4.85 -4.41 29.04
CA TYR A 90 -3.63 -5.20 29.13
C TYR A 90 -2.71 -4.95 27.96
N TYR A 91 -1.46 -5.37 28.07
CA TYR A 91 -0.49 -5.37 26.99
C TYR A 91 0.16 -6.72 26.79
N SER A 92 0.68 -6.97 25.59
CA SER A 92 1.43 -8.18 25.20
C SER A 92 2.52 -7.80 24.18
N PRO A 93 3.74 -8.40 24.22
CA PRO A 93 4.18 -9.43 25.15
C PRO A 93 4.50 -8.89 26.56
N SER A 94 4.48 -9.78 27.53
CA SER A 94 4.70 -9.43 28.96
C SER A 94 6.17 -9.29 29.35
N ASN A 95 7.11 -9.69 28.48
CA ASN A 95 8.55 -9.75 28.76
C ASN A 95 9.34 -8.57 28.18
N LEU A 96 8.70 -7.43 27.99
CA LEU A 96 9.36 -6.21 27.50
C LEU A 96 10.32 -5.65 28.59
N THR A 97 11.54 -5.34 28.17
CA THR A 97 12.57 -4.74 29.04
C THR A 97 12.80 -3.29 28.64
N ASN A 98 12.96 -2.41 29.64
CA ASN A 98 13.13 -0.97 29.44
C ASN A 98 11.93 -0.30 28.72
N VAL A 99 10.73 -0.86 28.88
CA VAL A 99 9.50 -0.31 28.35
C VAL A 99 8.58 0.06 29.51
N ILE A 100 8.04 1.25 29.46
CA ILE A 100 7.11 1.79 30.43
C ILE A 100 5.73 1.82 29.79
N ILE A 101 4.74 1.24 30.45
CA ILE A 101 3.36 1.23 29.95
C ILE A 101 2.45 1.54 31.13
N GLY A 102 1.57 2.53 31.00
CA GLY A 102 0.68 2.90 32.10
C GLY A 102 -0.35 3.95 31.73
N GLU A 103 -1.21 4.25 32.70
CA GLU A 103 -2.17 5.35 32.63
C GLU A 103 -1.50 6.68 32.94
N VAL A 104 -1.80 7.69 32.15
CA VAL A 104 -1.34 9.06 32.40
C VAL A 104 -2.29 9.71 33.42
N VAL A 105 -1.75 10.13 34.57
CA VAL A 105 -2.51 10.78 35.65
C VAL A 105 -1.97 12.18 35.91
N GLU A 106 -2.86 13.07 36.37
CA GLU A 106 -2.46 14.38 36.87
C GLU A 106 -1.83 14.27 38.28
N ASP A 107 -0.98 15.19 38.62
CA ASP A 107 -0.09 15.25 39.80
C ASP A 107 -0.34 14.32 41.00
N LYS A 108 0.70 13.60 41.36
CA LYS A 108 0.78 12.59 42.44
C LYS A 108 0.61 13.12 43.88
N ASN A 109 0.06 14.28 44.11
CA ASN A 109 -0.08 14.79 45.49
C ASN A 109 -1.27 14.22 46.27
N THR A 110 -2.00 13.26 45.73
CA THR A 110 -3.08 12.57 46.46
C THR A 110 -2.90 11.06 46.42
N THR A 111 -2.90 10.48 47.59
CA THR A 111 -2.56 9.09 47.92
C THR A 111 -3.50 7.99 47.40
N THR A 112 -4.41 8.26 46.48
CA THR A 112 -5.31 7.28 45.88
C THR A 112 -5.88 7.80 44.56
N THR A 113 -5.10 7.76 43.49
CA THR A 113 -5.67 7.95 42.13
C THR A 113 -6.27 6.63 41.69
N ALA A 114 -7.59 6.59 41.51
CA ALA A 114 -8.27 5.42 40.97
C ALA A 114 -7.72 5.16 39.54
N ILE A 115 -7.18 3.97 39.31
CA ILE A 115 -6.67 3.55 38.00
C ILE A 115 -7.86 3.26 37.09
N ASN A 116 -7.96 3.97 35.95
CA ASN A 116 -9.03 3.78 34.96
C ASN A 116 -8.71 2.69 33.92
N THR A 117 -7.55 2.04 34.01
CA THR A 117 -7.20 0.88 33.19
C THR A 117 -8.02 -0.37 33.53
N SER A 118 -8.84 -0.31 34.58
CA SER A 118 -9.84 -1.32 34.90
C SER A 118 -11.03 -0.72 35.61
N GLY A 119 -12.18 -1.38 35.56
CA GLY A 119 -13.39 -0.94 36.24
C GLY A 119 -14.66 -1.43 35.57
N ASN A 120 -15.79 -0.96 36.07
CA ASN A 120 -17.08 -1.26 35.48
C ASN A 120 -17.45 -0.21 34.43
N ILE A 121 -18.15 -0.64 33.40
CA ILE A 121 -18.71 0.23 32.38
C ILE A 121 -20.12 -0.24 32.03
N ASP A 122 -21.07 0.66 32.05
CA ASP A 122 -22.47 0.35 31.75
C ASP A 122 -22.76 0.19 30.27
N THR A 123 -23.83 -0.51 29.94
CA THR A 123 -24.31 -0.71 28.58
C THR A 123 -24.41 0.60 27.81
N GLY A 124 -23.84 0.63 26.60
CA GLY A 124 -23.89 1.78 25.71
C GLY A 124 -23.01 2.97 26.14
N VAL A 125 -22.20 2.80 27.20
CA VAL A 125 -21.26 3.82 27.67
C VAL A 125 -19.89 3.59 27.04
N SER A 126 -19.21 4.70 26.72
CA SER A 126 -17.81 4.71 26.29
C SER A 126 -16.94 5.40 27.36
N LYS A 127 -15.74 4.88 27.58
CA LYS A 127 -14.77 5.43 28.52
C LYS A 127 -13.42 5.64 27.87
N ASP A 128 -12.90 6.86 27.96
CA ASP A 128 -11.58 7.22 27.47
C ASP A 128 -10.54 7.02 28.60
N VAL A 129 -9.50 6.25 28.34
CA VAL A 129 -8.38 6.01 29.28
C VAL A 129 -7.08 6.49 28.62
N PRO A 130 -6.43 7.51 29.18
CA PRO A 130 -5.17 8.01 28.64
C PRO A 130 -4.03 7.05 28.97
N LEU A 131 -3.35 6.55 27.95
CA LEU A 131 -2.24 5.62 28.08
C LEU A 131 -0.93 6.20 27.55
N VAL A 132 0.17 5.77 28.12
CA VAL A 132 1.52 6.02 27.63
C VAL A 132 2.27 4.73 27.45
N ILE A 133 3.06 4.66 26.38
CA ILE A 133 4.06 3.64 26.13
C ILE A 133 5.38 4.37 25.89
N ALA A 134 6.37 4.15 26.74
CA ALA A 134 7.71 4.70 26.57
C ALA A 134 8.69 3.55 26.34
N ASN A 135 9.24 3.46 25.15
CA ASN A 135 10.27 2.50 24.80
C ASN A 135 11.64 3.12 25.06
N ASN A 136 12.24 2.79 26.19
CA ASN A 136 13.58 3.23 26.58
C ASN A 136 14.67 2.24 26.14
N SER A 137 14.32 1.24 25.34
CA SER A 137 15.27 0.26 24.81
C SER A 137 16.00 0.79 23.57
N ASN A 138 17.07 0.10 23.19
CA ASN A 138 17.82 0.39 21.97
C ASN A 138 17.23 -0.32 20.72
N ASN A 139 16.07 -0.96 20.88
CA ASN A 139 15.40 -1.69 19.81
C ASN A 139 13.97 -1.16 19.66
N ASP A 140 13.44 -1.20 18.46
CA ASP A 140 12.02 -1.02 18.22
C ASP A 140 11.25 -2.16 18.84
N ILE A 141 10.03 -1.90 19.27
CA ILE A 141 9.15 -2.90 19.89
C ILE A 141 7.80 -2.93 19.19
N ASP A 142 7.27 -4.13 19.03
CA ASP A 142 5.87 -4.35 18.68
C ASP A 142 5.11 -4.70 19.96
N ILE A 143 4.03 -4.01 20.21
CA ILE A 143 3.20 -4.18 21.40
C ILE A 143 1.73 -4.21 21.02
N ILE A 144 0.99 -5.12 21.64
CA ILE A 144 -0.46 -5.18 21.56
C ILE A 144 -1.03 -4.57 22.83
N ILE A 145 -1.92 -3.61 22.71
CA ILE A 145 -2.79 -3.15 23.76
C ILE A 145 -4.17 -3.76 23.54
N GLY A 146 -4.77 -4.30 24.55
CA GLY A 146 -6.08 -4.94 24.44
C GLY A 146 -6.96 -4.69 25.66
N VAL A 147 -8.25 -4.92 25.48
CA VAL A 147 -9.26 -4.91 26.53
C VAL A 147 -9.72 -6.34 26.76
N ALA A 148 -9.64 -6.78 28.02
CA ALA A 148 -10.27 -8.01 28.47
C ALA A 148 -11.49 -7.63 29.32
N SER A 149 -12.61 -8.33 29.17
CA SER A 149 -13.83 -8.02 29.92
C SER A 149 -14.53 -9.28 30.42
N GLY A 150 -15.37 -9.11 31.41
CA GLY A 150 -16.19 -10.15 32.00
C GLY A 150 -17.40 -9.58 32.71
N TYR A 151 -18.25 -10.42 33.26
CA TYR A 151 -19.35 -9.96 34.11
C TYR A 151 -18.83 -9.35 35.40
N VAL A 152 -19.54 -8.35 35.91
CA VAL A 152 -19.22 -7.72 37.19
C VAL A 152 -19.06 -8.75 38.31
N GLY A 153 -17.91 -8.69 38.99
CA GLY A 153 -17.56 -9.64 40.07
C GLY A 153 -16.68 -10.80 39.63
N ASN A 154 -16.40 -10.98 38.31
CA ASN A 154 -15.46 -11.95 37.84
C ASN A 154 -14.02 -11.41 37.79
N THR A 155 -13.06 -12.28 38.10
CA THR A 155 -11.63 -11.96 37.99
C THR A 155 -11.12 -12.37 36.62
N ILE A 156 -10.41 -11.49 35.94
CA ILE A 156 -9.74 -11.79 34.68
C ILE A 156 -8.37 -12.40 34.99
N THR A 157 -8.11 -13.61 34.47
CA THR A 157 -6.85 -14.34 34.73
C THR A 157 -6.09 -14.52 33.41
N TYR A 158 -5.04 -13.76 33.21
CA TYR A 158 -4.26 -13.80 31.97
C TYR A 158 -3.50 -15.11 31.78
N GLY A 159 -3.42 -15.57 30.53
CA GLY A 159 -2.67 -16.78 30.16
C GLY A 159 -3.33 -18.11 30.51
N SER A 160 -4.50 -18.12 31.15
CA SER A 160 -5.31 -19.31 31.39
C SER A 160 -6.36 -19.54 30.29
N ASN A 161 -6.99 -20.70 30.29
CA ASN A 161 -7.93 -21.11 29.24
C ASN A 161 -8.91 -19.99 28.84
N GLY A 162 -8.74 -19.49 27.63
CA GLY A 162 -9.60 -18.49 27.01
C GLY A 162 -9.31 -17.03 27.32
N TYR A 163 -8.42 -16.73 28.21
CA TYR A 163 -8.01 -15.36 28.48
C TYR A 163 -6.76 -14.99 27.67
N PRO A 164 -6.61 -13.70 27.32
CA PRO A 164 -5.47 -13.25 26.51
C PRO A 164 -4.15 -13.49 27.23
N LYS A 165 -3.10 -13.77 26.46
CA LYS A 165 -1.73 -13.74 26.97
C LYS A 165 -1.27 -12.29 27.05
N GLY A 166 -0.99 -11.81 28.25
CA GLY A 166 -0.56 -10.45 28.45
C GLY A 166 -0.42 -10.09 29.91
N THR A 167 -0.20 -8.82 30.17
CA THR A 167 -0.06 -8.26 31.52
C THR A 167 -1.04 -7.10 31.67
N LYS A 168 -1.84 -7.11 32.72
CA LYS A 168 -2.72 -5.99 33.09
C LYS A 168 -1.89 -4.72 33.28
N ILE A 169 -2.37 -3.60 32.75
CA ILE A 169 -1.78 -2.30 33.00
C ILE A 169 -2.22 -1.85 34.41
N THR A 170 -1.25 -1.72 35.31
CA THR A 170 -1.47 -1.30 36.70
C THR A 170 -0.63 -0.09 37.10
N SER A 171 0.25 0.35 36.20
CA SER A 171 1.14 1.49 36.43
C SER A 171 0.46 2.80 36.06
N THR A 172 0.77 3.85 36.83
CA THR A 172 0.39 5.23 36.52
C THR A 172 1.64 6.06 36.37
N TYR A 173 1.59 7.03 35.47
CA TYR A 173 2.68 7.98 35.24
C TYR A 173 2.17 9.40 35.34
N ASN A 174 2.91 10.25 36.06
CA ASN A 174 2.63 11.66 36.09
C ASN A 174 2.90 12.28 34.71
N ASN A 175 2.05 13.21 34.37
CA ASN A 175 2.21 14.02 33.18
C ASN A 175 3.56 14.77 33.17
N SER A 176 4.05 15.25 34.31
CA SER A 176 5.37 15.87 34.46
C SER A 176 6.52 14.91 34.15
N ASP A 177 6.42 13.63 34.55
CA ASP A 177 7.46 12.63 34.32
C ASP A 177 7.55 12.30 32.82
N ILE A 178 6.41 12.27 32.12
CA ILE A 178 6.34 12.06 30.67
C ILE A 178 6.94 13.26 29.93
N THR A 179 6.59 14.47 30.34
CA THR A 179 7.13 15.70 29.78
C THR A 179 8.65 15.76 29.90
N ASN A 180 9.17 15.41 31.08
CA ASN A 180 10.61 15.37 31.31
C ASN A 180 11.30 14.29 30.49
N SER A 181 10.65 13.14 30.33
CA SER A 181 11.16 12.06 29.49
C SER A 181 11.16 12.44 28.01
N CYS A 182 10.12 13.14 27.55
CA CYS A 182 10.09 13.71 26.19
C CYS A 182 11.20 14.73 25.99
N ALA A 183 11.33 15.70 26.89
CA ALA A 183 12.33 16.77 26.78
C ALA A 183 13.78 16.26 26.79
N SER A 184 14.05 15.11 27.41
CA SER A 184 15.40 14.51 27.44
C SER A 184 15.75 13.70 26.19
N LYS A 185 14.77 13.40 25.35
CA LYS A 185 14.92 12.49 24.18
C LYS A 185 14.66 13.16 22.83
N ILE A 186 14.00 14.31 22.82
CA ILE A 186 13.78 15.09 21.63
C ILE A 186 15.05 15.94 21.44
N ASP A 187 15.69 15.78 20.29
CA ASP A 187 16.73 16.68 19.85
C ASP A 187 16.15 18.10 19.88
N THR A 188 16.86 19.02 20.53
CA THR A 188 16.36 20.35 20.95
C THR A 188 16.05 21.32 19.79
N THR A 189 15.83 20.82 18.59
CA THR A 189 15.57 21.62 17.38
C THR A 189 14.11 21.79 17.02
N GLY A 190 13.15 21.54 17.96
CA GLY A 190 11.90 22.25 17.75
C GLY A 190 10.57 21.53 17.78
N THR A 191 10.42 20.37 18.42
CA THR A 191 9.09 19.78 18.63
C THR A 191 8.68 19.92 20.09
N ASP A 192 7.88 20.95 20.39
CA ASP A 192 7.34 21.19 21.73
C ASP A 192 6.29 20.13 22.09
N CYS A 193 6.54 19.40 23.19
CA CYS A 193 5.48 18.65 23.85
C CYS A 193 4.36 19.62 24.26
N THR A 194 3.17 19.46 23.72
CA THR A 194 2.03 20.35 24.04
C THR A 194 1.15 19.74 25.12
N LYS A 195 0.76 20.53 26.12
CA LYS A 195 -0.20 20.13 27.13
C LYS A 195 -1.62 20.44 26.64
N LYS A 196 -2.50 19.45 26.67
CA LYS A 196 -3.92 19.62 26.35
C LYS A 196 -4.79 19.07 27.47
N ILE A 197 -5.84 19.82 27.85
CA ILE A 197 -6.89 19.27 28.72
C ILE A 197 -7.92 18.57 27.84
N VAL A 198 -8.10 17.28 28.05
CA VAL A 198 -9.11 16.49 27.36
C VAL A 198 -9.93 15.74 28.39
N ASN A 199 -11.24 15.96 28.38
CA ASN A 199 -12.18 15.42 29.38
C ASN A 199 -11.80 15.74 30.83
N GLY A 200 -11.20 16.91 31.09
CA GLY A 200 -10.78 17.34 32.44
C GLY A 200 -9.40 16.83 32.86
N HIS A 201 -8.73 16.04 32.05
CA HIS A 201 -7.37 15.56 32.31
C HIS A 201 -6.34 16.35 31.50
N LEU A 202 -5.28 16.79 32.16
CA LEU A 202 -4.14 17.42 31.50
C LEU A 202 -3.27 16.33 30.89
N ILE A 203 -3.16 16.30 29.58
CA ILE A 203 -2.36 15.33 28.84
C ILE A 203 -1.26 16.06 28.12
N THR A 204 -0.06 15.54 28.25
CA THR A 204 1.09 15.97 27.46
C THR A 204 1.12 15.14 26.19
N TYR A 205 0.86 15.79 25.08
CA TYR A 205 1.15 15.24 23.77
C TYR A 205 2.61 15.59 23.48
N CYS A 206 3.46 14.61 23.58
CA CYS A 206 4.68 14.66 22.82
C CYS A 206 4.32 14.15 21.45
N PRO A 207 4.47 14.95 20.37
CA PRO A 207 4.46 14.34 19.08
C PRO A 207 5.49 13.21 19.21
N VAL A 208 5.05 11.96 19.01
CA VAL A 208 5.98 11.00 18.48
C VAL A 208 6.35 11.67 17.19
N GLU A 209 7.54 12.29 17.13
CA GLU A 209 8.10 12.52 15.83
C GLU A 209 7.86 11.18 15.17
N ASP A 210 7.04 11.18 14.10
CA ASP A 210 7.27 10.20 13.07
C ASP A 210 8.78 10.10 13.06
N VAL A 211 9.38 9.04 13.60
CA VAL A 211 10.82 8.81 13.60
C VAL A 211 11.14 9.29 12.23
N GLU A 212 11.76 10.50 12.10
CA GLU A 212 11.75 11.24 10.84
C GLU A 212 12.10 10.18 9.84
N LEU A 213 11.04 9.65 9.20
CA LEU A 213 11.17 8.48 8.35
C LEU A 213 12.04 9.05 7.30
N GLN A 214 13.33 8.73 7.39
CA GLN A 214 14.39 9.50 6.79
C GLN A 214 13.95 9.71 5.36
N GLU A 215 13.43 10.92 5.07
CA GLU A 215 12.92 11.24 3.74
C GLU A 215 14.06 10.91 2.81
N ASP A 216 13.78 10.24 1.73
CA ASP A 216 14.80 9.96 0.72
C ASP A 216 15.51 11.30 0.44
N PRO A 217 16.85 11.38 0.55
CA PRO A 217 17.58 12.63 0.38
C PRO A 217 17.30 13.34 -0.94
N THR A 218 16.73 12.63 -1.91
CA THR A 218 16.30 13.18 -3.21
C THR A 218 14.93 13.87 -3.12
N GLY A 219 14.20 13.75 -2.01
CA GLY A 219 12.83 14.22 -1.85
C GLY A 219 11.77 13.30 -2.46
N ALA A 220 12.13 12.07 -2.83
CA ALA A 220 11.17 11.10 -3.34
C ALA A 220 10.15 10.72 -2.25
N ASN A 221 8.86 10.84 -2.58
CA ASN A 221 7.79 10.46 -1.67
C ASN A 221 7.90 9.01 -1.23
N ARG A 222 7.72 8.82 0.07
CA ARG A 222 7.58 7.50 0.64
C ARG A 222 6.46 6.72 -0.06
N PRO A 223 6.69 5.43 -0.39
CA PRO A 223 5.66 4.61 -1.00
C PRO A 223 4.43 4.45 -0.10
N VAL A 224 3.25 4.56 -0.69
CA VAL A 224 1.98 4.32 -0.01
C VAL A 224 1.53 2.89 -0.30
N LEU A 225 1.59 2.03 0.70
CA LEU A 225 1.14 0.64 0.59
C LEU A 225 -0.39 0.56 0.70
N ALA A 226 -1.03 -0.22 -0.17
CA ALA A 226 -2.36 -0.72 0.15
C ALA A 226 -2.25 -1.78 1.25
N GLU A 227 -3.24 -1.83 2.14
CA GLU A 227 -3.21 -2.81 3.23
C GLU A 227 -3.20 -4.24 2.68
N GLY A 228 -2.21 -5.02 3.10
CA GLY A 228 -1.95 -6.36 2.59
C GLY A 228 -0.79 -6.46 1.59
N MET A 229 -0.25 -5.33 1.12
CA MET A 229 1.03 -5.31 0.40
C MET A 229 2.19 -5.42 1.39
N ILE A 230 3.20 -6.21 1.03
CA ILE A 230 4.39 -6.44 1.85
C ILE A 230 5.56 -5.66 1.22
N PRO A 231 6.14 -4.69 1.92
CA PRO A 231 7.34 -3.99 1.45
C PRO A 231 8.53 -4.96 1.46
N ILE A 232 9.31 -4.96 0.39
CA ILE A 232 10.45 -5.87 0.25
C ILE A 232 11.72 -5.15 -0.20
N THR A 233 12.85 -5.70 0.24
CA THR A 233 14.19 -5.34 -0.23
C THR A 233 14.98 -6.60 -0.54
N TYR A 234 16.03 -6.49 -1.33
CA TYR A 234 16.85 -7.64 -1.72
C TYR A 234 18.12 -7.70 -0.87
N ASP A 235 18.37 -8.83 -0.22
CA ASP A 235 19.54 -9.04 0.66
C ASP A 235 20.80 -9.54 -0.07
N GLY A 236 20.75 -9.63 -1.40
CA GLY A 236 21.79 -10.21 -2.25
C GLY A 236 21.50 -11.64 -2.69
N THR A 237 20.51 -12.31 -2.08
CA THR A 237 20.10 -13.68 -2.39
C THR A 237 18.59 -13.82 -2.52
N ASN A 238 17.87 -13.26 -1.55
CA ASN A 238 16.41 -13.37 -1.42
C ASN A 238 15.75 -11.99 -1.35
N TRP A 239 14.48 -11.96 -1.70
CA TRP A 239 13.61 -10.87 -1.28
C TRP A 239 13.21 -11.09 0.18
N VAL A 240 13.45 -10.08 0.99
CA VAL A 240 13.13 -10.08 2.42
C VAL A 240 12.19 -8.91 2.73
N LYS A 241 11.39 -9.03 3.78
CA LYS A 241 10.58 -7.90 4.27
C LYS A 241 11.50 -6.72 4.58
N ALA A 242 11.18 -5.56 4.02
CA ALA A 242 11.93 -4.34 4.23
C ALA A 242 11.65 -3.74 5.61
N ASP A 243 12.65 -3.09 6.19
CA ASP A 243 12.46 -2.17 7.30
C ASP A 243 11.97 -0.83 6.74
N ILE A 244 10.74 -0.47 7.05
CA ILE A 244 10.12 0.77 6.58
C ILE A 244 10.03 1.83 7.69
N TYR A 245 10.43 1.51 8.91
CA TYR A 245 10.30 2.37 10.10
C TYR A 245 11.64 2.72 10.75
N GLY A 246 12.70 1.96 10.49
CA GLY A 246 14.00 2.15 11.13
C GLY A 246 14.74 3.40 10.66
N ALA A 247 15.64 3.90 11.50
CA ALA A 247 16.58 4.98 11.16
C ALA A 247 17.49 4.62 9.96
N TYR A 248 17.53 3.35 9.60
CA TYR A 248 18.19 2.82 8.42
C TYR A 248 17.11 2.24 7.50
N ASN A 249 16.31 3.12 6.87
CA ASN A 249 15.40 2.70 5.81
C ASN A 249 16.20 1.90 4.77
N ASN A 250 16.02 0.58 4.78
CA ASN A 250 16.66 -0.29 3.80
C ASN A 250 15.75 -0.58 2.59
N TRP A 251 14.59 0.08 2.52
CA TRP A 251 13.58 -0.21 1.51
C TRP A 251 13.90 0.42 0.16
N TYR A 252 14.25 1.72 0.15
CA TYR A 252 14.54 2.45 -1.08
C TYR A 252 15.60 3.53 -0.87
N ASP A 253 16.23 3.92 -1.99
CA ASP A 253 17.22 4.99 -2.09
C ASP A 253 17.28 5.41 -3.56
N TYR A 254 16.46 6.40 -3.93
CA TYR A 254 16.36 6.83 -5.32
C TYR A 254 17.65 7.46 -5.83
N GLY A 255 18.43 8.08 -4.96
CA GLY A 255 19.76 8.61 -5.30
C GLY A 255 20.74 7.54 -5.79
N ASN A 256 20.58 6.31 -5.32
CA ASN A 256 21.37 5.14 -5.73
C ASN A 256 20.57 4.15 -6.60
N GLN A 257 19.57 4.61 -7.33
CA GLN A 257 18.71 3.82 -8.21
C GLN A 257 18.05 2.60 -7.54
N LYS A 258 17.88 2.63 -6.24
CA LYS A 258 17.16 1.61 -5.48
C LYS A 258 15.70 2.02 -5.34
N TRP A 259 14.89 1.68 -6.34
CA TRP A 259 13.46 1.98 -6.31
C TRP A 259 12.74 1.05 -5.32
N ALA A 260 11.73 1.57 -4.64
CA ALA A 260 10.98 0.77 -3.67
C ALA A 260 10.20 -0.36 -4.34
N ASN A 261 10.26 -1.55 -3.75
CA ASN A 261 9.53 -2.72 -4.21
C ASN A 261 8.55 -3.19 -3.12
N ALA A 262 7.40 -3.69 -3.54
CA ALA A 262 6.44 -4.36 -2.68
C ALA A 262 5.84 -5.56 -3.41
N VAL A 263 5.30 -6.50 -2.64
CA VAL A 263 4.65 -7.69 -3.21
C VAL A 263 3.26 -7.89 -2.63
N MET A 264 2.40 -8.48 -3.44
CA MET A 264 1.17 -9.12 -3.01
C MET A 264 1.45 -10.61 -2.85
N VAL A 265 1.05 -11.17 -1.72
CA VAL A 265 1.25 -12.58 -1.38
C VAL A 265 -0.07 -13.32 -1.30
N THR A 266 -0.03 -14.65 -1.29
CA THR A 266 -1.23 -15.47 -1.11
C THR A 266 -2.00 -15.07 0.14
N SER A 267 -3.32 -15.07 0.08
CA SER A 267 -4.18 -14.65 1.18
C SER A 267 -3.88 -15.40 2.48
N SER A 268 -3.54 -16.69 2.40
CA SER A 268 -3.15 -17.52 3.55
C SER A 268 -1.82 -17.14 4.21
N LYS A 269 -0.94 -16.40 3.51
CA LYS A 269 0.36 -15.96 4.00
C LYS A 269 0.43 -14.48 4.32
N ARG A 270 -0.59 -13.73 3.94
CA ARG A 270 -0.59 -12.27 4.02
C ARG A 270 -0.40 -11.77 5.45
N GLU A 271 -1.20 -12.25 6.38
CA GLU A 271 -1.08 -11.88 7.79
C GLU A 271 0.28 -12.27 8.38
N THR A 272 0.81 -13.44 7.99
CA THR A 272 2.14 -13.88 8.42
C THR A 272 3.22 -12.86 8.04
N TYR A 273 3.24 -12.39 6.77
CA TYR A 273 4.25 -11.43 6.33
C TYR A 273 3.97 -9.99 6.78
N MET A 274 2.70 -9.60 6.93
CA MET A 274 2.36 -8.30 7.52
C MET A 274 2.94 -8.17 8.94
N ASN A 275 2.88 -9.25 9.72
CA ASN A 275 3.34 -9.29 11.12
C ASN A 275 4.79 -9.77 11.28
N ALA A 276 5.47 -10.16 10.22
CA ALA A 276 6.86 -10.61 10.29
C ALA A 276 7.83 -9.45 10.54
N ASN A 277 8.97 -9.75 11.15
CA ASN A 277 10.05 -8.77 11.32
C ASN A 277 10.72 -8.44 9.98
N ALA A 278 11.31 -7.26 9.89
CA ALA A 278 12.21 -6.91 8.79
C ALA A 278 13.31 -7.96 8.65
N GLY A 279 13.74 -8.25 7.41
CA GLY A 279 14.70 -9.31 7.12
C GLY A 279 14.08 -10.70 6.96
N THR A 280 12.79 -10.88 7.25
CA THR A 280 12.11 -12.16 7.00
C THR A 280 12.05 -12.43 5.50
N VAL A 281 12.51 -13.60 5.07
CA VAL A 281 12.45 -14.02 3.66
C VAL A 281 11.00 -14.17 3.21
N VAL A 282 10.69 -13.59 2.05
CA VAL A 282 9.41 -13.74 1.36
C VAL A 282 9.63 -14.62 0.13
N PRO A 283 9.38 -15.95 0.22
CA PRO A 283 9.65 -16.88 -0.86
C PRO A 283 8.82 -16.58 -2.10
N GLU A 284 9.39 -16.75 -3.29
CA GLU A 284 8.69 -16.54 -4.56
C GLU A 284 7.43 -17.41 -4.73
N ALA A 285 7.37 -18.56 -4.07
CA ALA A 285 6.20 -19.43 -4.08
C ALA A 285 4.97 -18.76 -3.44
N ASP A 286 5.17 -17.91 -2.44
CA ASP A 286 4.11 -17.21 -1.73
C ASP A 286 3.71 -15.89 -2.41
N ILE A 287 4.53 -15.38 -3.36
CA ILE A 287 4.31 -14.11 -4.04
C ILE A 287 3.37 -14.30 -5.23
N LEU A 288 2.38 -13.44 -5.32
CA LEU A 288 1.44 -13.37 -6.45
C LEU A 288 1.85 -12.29 -7.45
N ALA A 289 2.29 -11.13 -6.95
CA ALA A 289 2.65 -10.01 -7.80
C ALA A 289 3.74 -9.15 -7.17
N TYR A 290 4.69 -8.71 -7.99
CA TYR A 290 5.73 -7.74 -7.64
C TYR A 290 5.37 -6.37 -8.20
N PHE A 291 5.55 -5.33 -7.40
CA PHE A 291 5.33 -3.94 -7.77
C PHE A 291 6.53 -3.07 -7.46
N VAL A 292 6.73 -2.04 -8.28
CA VAL A 292 7.75 -1.01 -8.10
C VAL A 292 7.07 0.34 -7.94
N TRP A 293 7.48 1.13 -6.95
CA TRP A 293 6.95 2.46 -6.71
C TRP A 293 7.58 3.50 -7.61
N ILE A 294 6.75 4.28 -8.28
CA ILE A 294 7.13 5.46 -9.03
C ILE A 294 6.64 6.67 -8.25
N PRO A 295 7.52 7.36 -7.52
CA PRO A 295 7.14 8.51 -6.70
C PRO A 295 6.75 9.70 -7.58
N ARG A 296 5.87 10.56 -7.08
CA ARG A 296 5.46 11.80 -7.75
C ARG A 296 6.66 12.67 -8.06
N TYR A 297 6.72 13.18 -9.29
CA TYR A 297 7.76 14.09 -9.73
C TYR A 297 7.26 15.08 -10.76
N LYS A 298 8.02 16.16 -10.96
CA LYS A 298 7.97 17.02 -12.12
C LYS A 298 9.20 16.82 -12.99
N TYR A 299 9.06 17.06 -14.28
CA TYR A 299 10.17 17.02 -15.22
C TYR A 299 10.27 18.32 -16.00
N LYS A 300 11.46 18.63 -16.47
CA LYS A 300 11.73 19.82 -17.27
C LYS A 300 11.43 19.52 -18.72
N LEU A 301 10.60 20.34 -19.35
CA LEU A 301 10.29 20.20 -20.77
C LEU A 301 11.53 20.41 -21.63
N PHE A 302 11.86 19.44 -22.44
CA PHE A 302 13.04 19.45 -23.29
C PHE A 302 12.69 19.45 -24.80
N ASN A 303 11.51 18.98 -25.18
CA ASN A 303 11.04 18.93 -26.56
C ASN A 303 9.53 19.13 -26.66
N THR A 304 9.09 20.38 -26.76
CA THR A 304 7.66 20.72 -26.86
C THR A 304 7.13 20.76 -28.28
N THR A 305 7.99 20.55 -29.28
CA THR A 305 7.63 20.61 -30.70
C THR A 305 7.29 19.26 -31.30
N TYR A 306 7.52 18.16 -30.54
CA TYR A 306 7.30 16.77 -30.97
C TYR A 306 7.99 16.43 -32.31
N LYS A 307 9.12 17.05 -32.61
CA LYS A 307 9.88 16.74 -33.80
C LYS A 307 10.73 15.51 -33.57
N SER A 308 10.60 14.52 -34.46
CA SER A 308 11.58 13.45 -34.61
C SER A 308 12.97 14.03 -34.82
N GLY A 309 14.00 13.44 -34.21
CA GLY A 309 15.39 13.81 -34.40
C GLY A 309 16.05 14.58 -33.26
N THR A 310 15.44 14.70 -32.09
CA THR A 310 16.20 15.01 -30.85
C THR A 310 16.93 13.74 -30.42
N SER A 311 18.25 13.84 -30.21
CA SER A 311 19.00 12.72 -29.62
C SER A 311 18.53 12.47 -28.20
N ALA A 312 18.57 11.20 -27.77
CA ALA A 312 18.30 10.83 -26.39
C ALA A 312 19.20 11.64 -25.44
N GLN A 313 18.61 12.16 -24.38
CA GLN A 313 19.28 12.96 -23.37
C GLN A 313 18.75 12.61 -21.99
N VAL A 314 19.47 12.98 -20.94
CA VAL A 314 18.96 12.88 -19.58
C VAL A 314 17.74 13.78 -19.44
N ILE A 315 16.65 13.24 -18.88
CA ILE A 315 15.47 14.03 -18.51
C ILE A 315 15.69 14.55 -17.09
N GLU A 316 15.68 15.86 -16.93
CA GLU A 316 15.74 16.47 -15.61
C GLU A 316 14.43 16.19 -14.85
N VAL A 317 14.54 15.50 -13.72
CA VAL A 317 13.43 15.14 -12.82
C VAL A 317 13.69 15.72 -11.44
N THR A 318 12.65 16.23 -10.81
CA THR A 318 12.65 16.63 -9.39
C THR A 318 11.41 16.05 -8.72
N PHE A 319 11.59 15.34 -7.63
CA PHE A 319 10.46 14.81 -6.86
C PHE A 319 9.65 15.93 -6.23
N GLU A 320 8.35 15.67 -6.04
CA GLU A 320 7.42 16.64 -5.45
C GLU A 320 6.92 16.07 -4.11
N ASN A 321 7.01 16.89 -3.06
CA ASN A 321 6.61 16.47 -1.71
C ASN A 321 5.10 16.28 -1.61
N GLY A 322 4.69 15.15 -1.06
CA GLY A 322 3.30 14.78 -0.87
C GLY A 322 2.53 14.72 -2.18
N THR A 323 1.45 15.44 -2.27
CA THR A 323 0.60 15.59 -3.45
C THR A 323 0.69 16.99 -4.07
N SER A 324 1.71 17.74 -3.71
CA SER A 324 1.93 19.12 -4.21
C SER A 324 2.21 19.11 -5.71
N THR A 325 1.58 20.01 -6.42
CA THR A 325 1.83 20.29 -7.85
C THR A 325 2.68 21.54 -7.94
N THR A 326 3.97 21.40 -8.28
CA THR A 326 4.93 22.51 -8.33
C THR A 326 5.41 22.82 -9.75
N GLY A 327 4.93 22.09 -10.74
CA GLY A 327 5.14 22.40 -12.16
C GLY A 327 4.46 23.72 -12.55
N THR A 328 5.08 24.49 -13.44
CA THR A 328 4.56 25.77 -13.93
C THR A 328 3.72 25.62 -15.20
N VAL A 329 3.79 24.48 -15.87
CA VAL A 329 2.98 24.15 -17.04
C VAL A 329 1.67 23.52 -16.56
N THR A 330 0.54 24.04 -17.05
CA THR A 330 -0.79 23.50 -16.73
C THR A 330 -1.47 23.08 -18.03
N CYS A 331 -1.90 21.81 -18.10
CA CYS A 331 -2.62 21.27 -19.23
C CYS A 331 -4.09 21.01 -18.88
N THR A 332 -4.97 21.22 -19.85
CA THR A 332 -6.38 20.84 -19.79
C THR A 332 -6.70 19.91 -20.96
N TYR A 333 -7.66 19.01 -20.75
CA TYR A 333 -8.07 18.03 -21.75
C TYR A 333 -9.54 18.23 -22.10
N ALA A 334 -9.83 18.35 -23.39
CA ALA A 334 -11.19 18.36 -23.87
C ALA A 334 -11.81 16.96 -23.77
N SER A 335 -13.14 16.84 -23.90
CA SER A 335 -13.85 15.56 -23.86
C SER A 335 -13.44 14.57 -24.95
N ASN A 336 -12.89 15.09 -26.07
CA ASN A 336 -12.32 14.29 -27.15
C ASN A 336 -10.82 13.98 -26.97
N GLY A 337 -10.23 14.33 -25.82
CA GLY A 337 -8.81 14.10 -25.52
C GLY A 337 -7.84 15.15 -26.04
N ALA A 338 -8.33 16.24 -26.69
CA ALA A 338 -7.43 17.31 -27.14
C ALA A 338 -6.77 18.00 -25.93
N GLU A 339 -5.43 18.05 -25.93
CA GLU A 339 -4.63 18.70 -24.90
C GLU A 339 -4.43 20.18 -25.22
N THR A 340 -4.62 21.05 -24.23
CA THR A 340 -4.26 22.46 -24.29
C THR A 340 -3.43 22.81 -23.07
N CYS A 341 -2.19 23.25 -23.28
CA CYS A 341 -1.25 23.57 -22.20
C CYS A 341 -0.91 25.04 -22.16
N GLN A 342 -0.98 25.65 -20.97
CA GLN A 342 -0.44 26.96 -20.68
C GLN A 342 1.03 26.86 -20.31
N ASN A 343 1.83 27.87 -20.67
CA ASN A 343 3.26 27.94 -20.39
C ASN A 343 4.08 26.74 -20.95
N LYS A 344 3.57 26.07 -21.98
CA LYS A 344 4.27 24.98 -22.66
C LYS A 344 5.47 25.53 -23.43
N SER A 345 6.65 25.41 -22.83
CA SER A 345 7.92 25.91 -23.37
C SER A 345 9.06 25.05 -22.86
N ASN A 346 10.06 24.80 -23.71
CA ASN A 346 11.28 24.12 -23.29
C ASN A 346 11.90 24.86 -22.09
N GLY A 347 12.36 24.11 -21.11
CA GLY A 347 12.93 24.63 -19.86
C GLY A 347 11.91 24.86 -18.74
N ASN A 348 10.61 24.91 -19.01
CA ASN A 348 9.59 24.97 -17.98
C ASN A 348 9.36 23.60 -17.34
N TRP A 349 8.92 23.60 -16.08
CA TRP A 349 8.65 22.38 -15.33
C TRP A 349 7.19 21.96 -15.47
N TYR A 350 6.99 20.68 -15.68
CA TYR A 350 5.66 20.06 -15.74
C TYR A 350 5.55 18.94 -14.69
N THR A 351 4.60 19.08 -13.76
CA THR A 351 4.25 17.97 -12.87
C THR A 351 3.74 16.81 -13.72
N HIS A 352 4.35 15.64 -13.58
CA HIS A 352 4.01 14.52 -14.46
C HIS A 352 2.55 14.08 -14.25
N PRO A 353 1.73 14.03 -15.32
CA PRO A 353 0.28 13.84 -15.18
C PRO A 353 -0.16 12.46 -14.74
N ALA A 354 0.72 11.46 -14.77
CA ALA A 354 0.44 10.10 -14.25
C ALA A 354 0.06 10.10 -12.75
N PHE A 355 0.41 11.15 -12.01
CA PHE A 355 0.12 11.24 -10.58
C PHE A 355 -1.19 11.99 -10.27
N THR A 356 -1.98 12.29 -11.30
CA THR A 356 -3.28 12.95 -11.18
C THR A 356 -4.32 12.12 -11.91
N MET A 357 -5.26 11.54 -11.20
CA MET A 357 -6.44 10.92 -11.80
C MET A 357 -7.56 11.94 -11.93
N ILE A 358 -8.20 11.99 -13.10
CA ILE A 358 -9.32 12.87 -13.39
C ILE A 358 -10.52 12.00 -13.74
N ASN A 359 -11.58 12.06 -12.93
CA ASN A 359 -12.80 11.31 -13.19
C ASN A 359 -13.69 12.00 -14.26
N ALA A 360 -14.76 11.32 -14.67
CA ALA A 360 -15.70 11.82 -15.69
C ALA A 360 -16.36 13.16 -15.33
N SER A 361 -16.46 13.50 -14.03
CA SER A 361 -16.96 14.79 -13.54
C SER A 361 -15.89 15.88 -13.49
N GLY A 362 -14.66 15.59 -13.90
CA GLY A 362 -13.53 16.52 -13.84
C GLY A 362 -12.88 16.67 -12.46
N ASN A 363 -13.30 15.89 -11.47
CA ASN A 363 -12.69 15.90 -10.16
C ASN A 363 -11.31 15.25 -10.22
N LYS A 364 -10.33 15.91 -9.60
CA LYS A 364 -8.95 15.46 -9.53
C LYS A 364 -8.67 14.73 -8.23
N THR A 365 -7.93 13.63 -8.34
CA THR A 365 -7.29 12.96 -7.21
C THR A 365 -5.79 12.97 -7.44
N GLU A 366 -5.05 13.55 -6.51
CA GLU A 366 -3.60 13.64 -6.57
C GLU A 366 -2.98 12.50 -5.75
N TYR A 367 -1.94 11.88 -6.30
CA TYR A 367 -1.22 10.77 -5.67
C TYR A 367 0.22 11.14 -5.36
N LYS A 368 0.75 10.59 -4.27
CA LYS A 368 2.17 10.68 -3.91
C LYS A 368 3.08 9.89 -4.86
N GLY A 369 2.50 9.00 -5.64
CA GLY A 369 3.12 8.11 -6.62
C GLY A 369 2.18 7.00 -7.02
N ILE A 370 2.67 6.06 -7.82
CA ILE A 370 1.92 4.88 -8.31
C ILE A 370 2.77 3.61 -8.18
N TRP A 371 2.13 2.48 -7.97
CA TRP A 371 2.74 1.16 -8.04
C TRP A 371 2.60 0.61 -9.44
N VAL A 372 3.70 0.21 -10.04
CA VAL A 372 3.75 -0.36 -11.40
C VAL A 372 4.16 -1.83 -11.31
N GLY A 373 3.47 -2.70 -12.02
CA GLY A 373 3.86 -4.10 -12.12
C GLY A 373 5.32 -4.24 -12.55
N LYS A 374 6.13 -4.96 -11.75
CA LYS A 374 7.57 -5.08 -11.97
C LYS A 374 7.91 -5.80 -13.29
N PHE A 375 7.07 -6.73 -13.69
CA PHE A 375 7.17 -7.56 -14.92
C PHE A 375 5.89 -7.42 -15.73
N GLU A 376 5.91 -7.90 -16.96
CA GLU A 376 4.69 -8.14 -17.75
C GLU A 376 3.70 -9.00 -16.95
N THR A 377 2.40 -8.78 -17.15
CA THR A 377 1.36 -9.59 -16.51
C THR A 377 1.42 -11.03 -17.04
N SER A 378 1.28 -11.98 -16.12
CA SER A 378 1.34 -13.43 -16.37
C SER A 378 0.17 -14.15 -15.69
N GLY A 379 0.17 -15.48 -15.66
CA GLY A 379 -0.90 -16.28 -15.04
C GLY A 379 -2.09 -16.48 -15.97
N SER A 380 -3.31 -16.21 -15.48
CA SER A 380 -4.55 -16.31 -16.27
C SER A 380 -5.46 -15.10 -16.04
N THR A 381 -6.47 -14.93 -16.88
CA THR A 381 -7.45 -13.85 -16.73
C THR A 381 -8.22 -13.89 -15.41
N ALA A 382 -8.43 -15.07 -14.84
CA ALA A 382 -9.10 -15.24 -13.56
C ALA A 382 -8.14 -15.18 -12.34
N ALA A 383 -6.85 -15.44 -12.56
CA ALA A 383 -5.83 -15.45 -11.53
C ALA A 383 -4.51 -14.84 -12.06
N PRO A 384 -4.51 -13.53 -12.36
CA PRO A 384 -3.33 -12.86 -12.92
C PRO A 384 -2.16 -12.86 -11.94
N ARG A 385 -0.96 -12.75 -12.48
CA ARG A 385 0.30 -12.70 -11.72
C ARG A 385 1.20 -11.61 -12.31
N VAL A 386 2.10 -11.12 -11.48
CA VAL A 386 3.23 -10.30 -11.92
C VAL A 386 4.49 -10.95 -11.35
N LYS A 387 5.03 -11.92 -12.06
CA LYS A 387 6.13 -12.76 -11.57
C LYS A 387 7.26 -12.86 -12.60
N PRO A 388 8.51 -13.02 -12.14
CA PRO A 388 9.64 -13.29 -13.03
C PRO A 388 9.65 -14.75 -13.51
N GLY A 389 10.30 -14.98 -14.65
CA GLY A 389 10.66 -16.31 -15.12
C GLY A 389 9.49 -17.20 -15.57
N VAL A 390 8.36 -16.59 -15.87
CA VAL A 390 7.13 -17.26 -16.35
C VAL A 390 6.67 -16.67 -17.66
N SER A 391 5.87 -17.42 -18.43
CA SER A 391 5.31 -16.89 -19.68
C SER A 391 4.33 -15.76 -19.42
N ALA A 392 4.46 -14.68 -20.18
CA ALA A 392 3.53 -13.55 -20.15
C ALA A 392 2.11 -14.00 -20.56
N LEU A 393 1.09 -13.36 -20.02
CA LEU A 393 -0.33 -13.63 -20.31
C LEU A 393 -0.71 -12.96 -21.64
N ARG A 394 -0.61 -13.72 -22.72
CA ARG A 394 -0.79 -13.28 -24.10
C ARG A 394 -2.05 -13.87 -24.73
N SER A 395 -2.34 -13.45 -25.96
CA SER A 395 -3.45 -13.98 -26.77
C SER A 395 -4.83 -13.78 -26.13
N ILE A 396 -5.00 -12.63 -25.47
CA ILE A 396 -6.28 -12.17 -24.94
C ILE A 396 -6.61 -10.79 -25.49
N ASP A 397 -7.88 -10.47 -25.60
CA ASP A 397 -8.35 -9.19 -26.13
C ASP A 397 -8.20 -8.05 -25.10
N VAL A 398 -8.24 -6.80 -25.57
CA VAL A 398 -8.02 -5.60 -24.73
C VAL A 398 -9.03 -5.50 -23.60
N ASP A 399 -10.29 -5.87 -23.82
CA ASP A 399 -11.35 -5.91 -22.82
C ASP A 399 -11.03 -6.90 -21.69
N ASN A 400 -10.51 -8.08 -22.04
CA ASN A 400 -10.04 -9.07 -21.08
C ASN A 400 -8.76 -8.62 -20.37
N MET A 401 -7.85 -7.93 -21.07
CA MET A 401 -6.67 -7.30 -20.43
C MET A 401 -7.09 -6.26 -19.40
N TYR A 402 -8.02 -5.37 -19.78
CA TYR A 402 -8.55 -4.34 -18.90
C TYR A 402 -9.24 -4.94 -17.66
N SER A 403 -10.19 -5.87 -17.87
CA SER A 403 -10.90 -6.51 -16.76
C SER A 403 -9.98 -7.32 -15.84
N THR A 404 -8.96 -7.97 -16.40
CA THR A 404 -7.92 -8.68 -15.65
C THR A 404 -7.09 -7.71 -14.80
N GLY A 405 -6.76 -6.53 -15.31
CA GLY A 405 -6.05 -5.48 -14.57
C GLY A 405 -6.79 -5.02 -13.31
N LEU A 406 -8.12 -5.05 -13.31
CA LEU A 406 -8.94 -4.70 -12.16
C LEU A 406 -8.89 -5.72 -11.01
N ILE A 407 -8.47 -6.97 -11.28
CA ILE A 407 -8.51 -8.06 -10.28
C ILE A 407 -7.49 -7.84 -9.16
N PHE A 408 -6.38 -7.15 -9.40
CA PHE A 408 -5.34 -6.95 -8.39
C PHE A 408 -5.80 -6.17 -7.15
N ARG A 409 -6.95 -5.51 -7.19
CA ARG A 409 -7.62 -4.92 -6.03
C ARG A 409 -8.67 -5.83 -5.36
N SER A 410 -8.68 -7.13 -5.64
CA SER A 410 -9.59 -8.08 -4.97
C SER A 410 -8.99 -8.63 -3.67
N THR A 411 -9.82 -9.29 -2.85
CA THR A 411 -9.40 -9.90 -1.58
C THR A 411 -8.38 -11.04 -1.75
N ASP A 412 -8.24 -11.58 -2.94
CA ASP A 412 -7.20 -12.56 -3.23
C ASP A 412 -5.80 -11.96 -3.16
N TYR A 413 -5.66 -10.65 -3.41
CA TYR A 413 -4.39 -9.93 -3.50
C TYR A 413 -4.12 -8.97 -2.34
N ILE A 414 -5.13 -8.26 -1.85
CA ILE A 414 -5.02 -7.28 -0.75
C ILE A 414 -6.14 -7.50 0.27
N THR A 415 -6.05 -6.88 1.44
CA THR A 415 -7.12 -6.95 2.46
C THR A 415 -8.37 -6.19 2.01
N SER A 416 -9.50 -6.43 2.68
CA SER A 416 -10.75 -5.69 2.40
C SER A 416 -10.58 -4.18 2.58
N ASN A 417 -9.81 -3.75 3.57
CA ASN A 417 -9.47 -2.32 3.76
C ASN A 417 -8.58 -1.82 2.62
N GLY A 418 -7.62 -2.62 2.17
CA GLY A 418 -6.76 -2.31 1.04
C GLY A 418 -7.54 -2.04 -0.25
N ILE A 419 -8.64 -2.77 -0.49
CA ILE A 419 -9.56 -2.54 -1.61
C ILE A 419 -10.13 -1.12 -1.57
N ASN A 420 -10.54 -0.65 -0.41
CA ASN A 420 -11.12 0.68 -0.25
C ASN A 420 -10.09 1.81 -0.43
N GLN A 421 -8.82 1.50 -0.23
CA GLN A 421 -7.70 2.45 -0.29
C GLN A 421 -7.02 2.51 -1.65
N SER A 422 -7.33 1.61 -2.56
CA SER A 422 -6.60 1.45 -3.82
C SER A 422 -7.52 1.33 -5.02
N ASP A 423 -6.96 1.66 -6.16
CA ASP A 423 -7.47 1.34 -7.48
C ASP A 423 -6.42 0.51 -8.23
N SER A 424 -6.85 -0.48 -9.00
CA SER A 424 -5.97 -1.20 -9.92
C SER A 424 -6.56 -1.16 -11.32
N HIS A 425 -5.71 -0.97 -12.31
CA HIS A 425 -6.12 -0.89 -13.71
C HIS A 425 -4.99 -1.28 -14.65
N MET A 426 -5.32 -1.52 -15.90
CA MET A 426 -4.36 -1.69 -16.97
C MET A 426 -3.62 -0.37 -17.20
N MET A 427 -2.27 -0.42 -17.29
CA MET A 427 -1.41 0.76 -17.41
C MET A 427 -1.84 1.69 -18.52
N LYS A 428 -1.96 2.99 -18.23
CA LYS A 428 -2.20 4.03 -19.23
C LYS A 428 -0.92 4.40 -19.98
N ASN A 429 -1.09 5.04 -21.12
CA ASN A 429 0.07 5.50 -21.90
C ASN A 429 0.90 6.55 -21.14
N ILE A 430 0.23 7.43 -20.40
CA ILE A 430 0.89 8.45 -19.57
C ILE A 430 1.63 7.85 -18.38
N GLU A 431 1.17 6.70 -17.84
CA GLU A 431 1.85 5.98 -16.75
C GLU A 431 3.08 5.23 -17.24
N TRP A 432 3.03 4.70 -18.47
CA TRP A 432 4.24 4.22 -19.16
C TRP A 432 5.29 5.33 -19.25
N GLY A 433 4.85 6.52 -19.67
CA GLY A 433 5.70 7.71 -19.74
C GLY A 433 6.35 8.07 -18.41
N ALA A 434 5.62 7.93 -17.30
CA ALA A 434 6.17 8.19 -15.97
C ALA A 434 7.34 7.26 -15.63
N VAL A 435 7.24 5.98 -15.97
CA VAL A 435 8.36 5.03 -15.77
C VAL A 435 9.50 5.35 -16.73
N ALA A 436 9.20 5.61 -18.00
CA ALA A 436 10.19 5.89 -19.04
C ALA A 436 11.02 7.15 -18.72
N TYR A 437 10.38 8.21 -18.24
CA TYR A 437 11.08 9.46 -17.89
C TYR A 437 11.91 9.32 -16.61
N LEU A 438 11.40 8.60 -15.61
CA LEU A 438 12.19 8.32 -14.41
C LEU A 438 13.41 7.43 -14.74
N LYS A 439 13.24 6.42 -15.62
CA LYS A 439 14.37 5.64 -16.17
C LYS A 439 15.41 6.52 -16.85
N GLN A 440 14.97 7.51 -17.62
CA GLN A 440 15.84 8.40 -18.41
C GLN A 440 16.48 9.52 -17.57
N SER A 441 16.15 9.60 -16.29
CA SER A 441 16.71 10.57 -15.35
C SER A 441 17.94 10.03 -14.61
N ASN A 442 18.55 10.87 -13.78
CA ASN A 442 19.65 10.48 -12.88
C ASN A 442 19.22 9.45 -11.81
N TYR A 443 17.91 9.25 -11.63
CA TYR A 443 17.34 8.27 -10.70
C TYR A 443 17.12 6.89 -11.32
N GLY A 444 17.40 6.73 -12.60
CA GLY A 444 17.38 5.49 -13.36
C GLY A 444 18.67 5.29 -14.15
N LEU A 445 18.57 4.77 -15.37
CA LEU A 445 19.73 4.49 -16.25
C LEU A 445 20.31 5.76 -16.93
N GLY A 446 19.67 6.92 -16.79
CA GLY A 446 20.06 8.12 -17.53
C GLY A 446 20.01 7.85 -19.05
N ILE A 447 21.07 8.24 -19.77
CA ILE A 447 21.20 8.05 -21.23
C ILE A 447 21.59 6.61 -21.62
N THR A 448 21.85 5.72 -20.68
CA THR A 448 22.09 4.31 -21.01
C THR A 448 20.80 3.67 -21.49
N ASP A 449 20.83 3.05 -22.65
CA ASP A 449 19.66 2.34 -23.14
C ASP A 449 19.33 1.12 -22.28
N ILE A 450 18.05 0.78 -22.21
CA ILE A 450 17.60 -0.41 -21.46
C ILE A 450 17.87 -1.67 -22.28
N GLY A 451 18.35 -2.72 -21.61
CA GLY A 451 18.56 -4.02 -22.28
C GLY A 451 17.25 -4.66 -22.74
N ILE A 452 17.29 -5.27 -23.91
CA ILE A 452 16.12 -5.92 -24.53
C ILE A 452 15.89 -7.29 -23.91
N ASN A 453 14.66 -7.59 -23.49
CA ASN A 453 14.23 -8.96 -23.23
C ASN A 453 14.06 -9.70 -24.58
N SER A 454 15.12 -10.39 -25.00
CA SER A 454 15.15 -11.14 -26.27
C SER A 454 14.66 -12.60 -26.15
N ASN A 455 13.96 -12.96 -25.06
CA ASN A 455 13.51 -14.32 -24.81
C ASN A 455 12.31 -14.69 -25.69
N GLY A 456 12.55 -15.54 -26.72
CA GLY A 456 11.52 -15.97 -27.68
C GLY A 456 10.42 -16.88 -27.12
N SER A 457 10.53 -17.29 -25.84
CA SER A 457 9.46 -17.97 -25.10
C SER A 457 8.62 -16.99 -24.26
N TYR A 458 8.88 -15.68 -24.39
CA TYR A 458 8.17 -14.60 -23.69
C TYR A 458 8.21 -14.75 -22.18
N LEU A 459 9.36 -15.18 -21.67
CA LEU A 459 9.55 -15.32 -20.24
C LEU A 459 9.89 -13.96 -19.63
N THR A 460 9.12 -13.56 -18.66
CA THR A 460 9.26 -12.30 -17.93
C THR A 460 10.63 -12.22 -17.24
N GLY A 461 11.26 -11.03 -17.27
CA GLY A 461 12.61 -10.84 -16.76
C GLY A 461 13.71 -11.52 -17.59
N GLY A 462 13.39 -11.94 -18.84
CA GLY A 462 14.33 -12.42 -19.84
C GLY A 462 14.81 -13.87 -19.69
N GLY A 463 14.16 -14.69 -18.88
CA GLY A 463 14.55 -16.10 -18.73
C GLY A 463 13.74 -16.83 -17.68
N THR A 464 14.05 -18.12 -17.45
CA THR A 464 13.35 -18.96 -16.49
C THR A 464 13.77 -18.67 -15.03
N GLY A 465 12.87 -18.87 -14.09
CA GLY A 465 13.16 -18.87 -12.65
C GLY A 465 13.78 -17.55 -12.16
N THR A 466 15.02 -17.61 -11.70
CA THR A 466 15.74 -16.47 -11.11
C THR A 466 16.58 -15.67 -12.10
N SER A 467 16.45 -15.90 -13.41
CA SER A 467 17.26 -15.25 -14.46
C SER A 467 17.21 -13.71 -14.39
N TYR A 468 16.08 -13.12 -14.01
CA TYR A 468 15.97 -11.66 -13.83
C TYR A 468 17.01 -11.08 -12.86
N LYS A 469 17.50 -11.86 -11.89
CA LYS A 469 18.53 -11.45 -10.94
C LYS A 469 19.89 -11.20 -11.61
N THR A 470 20.12 -11.85 -12.76
CA THR A 470 21.33 -11.68 -13.58
C THR A 470 21.10 -10.82 -14.82
N ASN A 471 19.85 -10.66 -15.26
CA ASN A 471 19.45 -9.82 -16.40
C ASN A 471 19.17 -8.36 -15.99
N THR A 472 19.91 -7.84 -15.03
CA THR A 472 19.65 -6.50 -14.46
C THR A 472 19.78 -5.36 -15.48
N GLY A 473 20.50 -5.55 -16.59
CA GLY A 473 20.53 -4.60 -17.70
C GLY A 473 19.16 -4.39 -18.38
N GLN A 474 18.20 -5.30 -18.20
CA GLN A 474 16.81 -5.19 -18.67
C GLN A 474 15.90 -4.43 -17.67
N SER A 475 16.44 -3.97 -16.56
CA SER A 475 15.73 -3.20 -15.55
C SER A 475 15.92 -1.70 -15.77
N THR A 476 14.91 -0.91 -15.50
CA THR A 476 14.94 0.56 -15.63
C THR A 476 16.00 1.24 -14.76
N THR A 477 16.58 0.53 -13.81
CA THR A 477 17.63 1.02 -12.90
C THR A 477 18.99 0.36 -13.11
N GLY A 478 19.11 -0.62 -14.01
CA GLY A 478 20.33 -1.40 -14.19
C GLY A 478 20.65 -2.34 -13.03
N ASN A 479 19.78 -2.44 -12.05
CA ASN A 479 19.86 -3.34 -10.90
C ASN A 479 18.53 -4.06 -10.67
N ILE A 480 18.43 -4.87 -9.61
CA ILE A 480 17.25 -5.70 -9.36
C ILE A 480 15.99 -4.90 -8.97
N TYR A 481 16.11 -3.62 -8.61
CA TYR A 481 15.01 -2.85 -8.02
C TYR A 481 14.07 -2.16 -9.01
N GLY A 482 14.47 -2.01 -10.28
CA GLY A 482 13.66 -1.35 -11.30
C GLY A 482 12.55 -2.21 -11.89
N VAL A 483 11.87 -1.66 -12.90
CA VAL A 483 10.85 -2.31 -13.71
C VAL A 483 11.53 -3.05 -14.86
N TYR A 484 11.15 -4.29 -15.10
CA TYR A 484 11.64 -5.16 -16.17
C TYR A 484 10.67 -5.18 -17.35
N ASP A 485 11.11 -5.76 -18.47
CA ASP A 485 10.31 -6.04 -19.66
C ASP A 485 9.74 -4.79 -20.37
N MET A 486 10.25 -3.60 -20.05
CA MET A 486 9.87 -2.37 -20.78
C MET A 486 10.59 -2.22 -22.12
N SER A 487 11.39 -3.20 -22.50
CA SER A 487 12.07 -3.31 -23.81
C SER A 487 12.14 -4.78 -24.20
N GLY A 488 11.50 -5.12 -25.30
CA GLY A 488 11.38 -6.51 -25.77
C GLY A 488 10.32 -7.31 -25.00
N GLY A 489 10.47 -8.65 -24.96
CA GLY A 489 9.42 -9.52 -24.43
C GLY A 489 8.21 -9.58 -25.37
N SER A 490 7.04 -9.25 -24.88
CA SER A 490 5.82 -9.08 -25.69
C SER A 490 5.55 -7.59 -25.94
N PHE A 491 4.83 -7.27 -26.99
CA PHE A 491 4.24 -5.93 -27.08
C PHE A 491 3.30 -5.70 -25.90
N GLU A 492 3.42 -4.58 -25.21
CA GLU A 492 2.52 -4.22 -24.13
C GLU A 492 1.42 -3.26 -24.62
N PHE A 493 0.16 -3.70 -24.60
CA PHE A 493 -0.96 -2.77 -24.71
C PHE A 493 -1.00 -1.84 -23.52
N VAL A 494 -1.26 -0.59 -23.79
CA VAL A 494 -1.58 0.42 -22.77
C VAL A 494 -2.96 1.00 -23.06
N MET A 495 -3.60 1.54 -22.01
CA MET A 495 -4.88 2.24 -22.10
C MET A 495 -4.66 3.64 -22.68
N GLY A 496 -4.23 3.65 -23.95
CA GLY A 496 -4.07 4.83 -24.79
C GLY A 496 -4.80 4.59 -26.10
N ASN A 497 -5.82 5.40 -26.44
CA ASN A 497 -6.76 5.10 -27.50
C ASN A 497 -7.10 6.30 -28.39
N TYR A 498 -7.24 6.05 -29.67
CA TYR A 498 -7.67 7.03 -30.66
C TYR A 498 -9.20 7.25 -30.61
N ASN A 499 -9.63 8.43 -30.22
CA ASN A 499 -11.03 8.92 -30.29
C ASN A 499 -12.09 7.94 -29.70
N LYS A 500 -11.73 7.16 -28.67
CA LYS A 500 -12.60 6.11 -28.09
C LYS A 500 -13.05 5.06 -29.12
N SER A 501 -12.24 4.79 -30.12
CA SER A 501 -12.50 3.78 -31.15
C SER A 501 -12.19 2.37 -30.60
N ALA A 502 -13.12 1.46 -30.68
CA ALA A 502 -12.89 0.06 -30.32
C ALA A 502 -11.92 -0.66 -31.29
N GLY A 503 -11.82 -0.19 -32.53
CA GLY A 503 -11.09 -0.88 -33.57
C GLY A 503 -11.86 -2.14 -34.03
N TYR A 504 -11.17 -3.28 -34.01
CA TYR A 504 -11.72 -4.59 -34.39
C TYR A 504 -12.30 -5.38 -33.21
N SER A 505 -12.34 -4.79 -32.00
CA SER A 505 -12.93 -5.42 -30.81
C SER A 505 -14.31 -4.84 -30.53
N ASP A 506 -15.20 -5.65 -29.93
CA ASP A 506 -16.48 -5.18 -29.42
C ASP A 506 -16.36 -4.43 -28.09
N PHE A 507 -15.14 -4.07 -27.70
CA PHE A 507 -14.84 -3.43 -26.43
C PHE A 507 -15.54 -2.06 -26.31
N ASN A 508 -16.35 -1.89 -25.28
CA ASN A 508 -17.04 -0.63 -25.00
C ASN A 508 -16.08 0.41 -24.40
N VAL A 509 -15.25 1.01 -25.23
CA VAL A 509 -14.28 2.05 -24.82
C VAL A 509 -14.97 3.24 -24.13
N SER A 510 -16.18 3.59 -24.56
CA SER A 510 -16.93 4.69 -23.96
C SER A 510 -17.43 4.39 -22.54
N GLY A 511 -17.48 3.12 -22.14
CA GLY A 511 -17.84 2.69 -20.79
C GLY A 511 -16.68 2.65 -19.79
N ILE A 512 -15.44 2.88 -20.28
CA ILE A 512 -14.27 2.89 -19.41
C ILE A 512 -14.22 4.20 -18.61
N PRO A 513 -13.97 4.14 -17.28
CA PRO A 513 -13.74 5.33 -16.48
C PRO A 513 -12.65 6.22 -17.08
N ALA A 514 -12.86 7.53 -17.07
CA ALA A 514 -11.92 8.49 -17.67
C ALA A 514 -10.54 8.43 -17.01
N GLU A 515 -10.49 8.07 -15.75
CA GLU A 515 -9.26 7.86 -14.98
C GLU A 515 -8.42 6.66 -15.42
N HIS A 516 -9.00 5.73 -16.19
CA HIS A 516 -8.32 4.50 -16.62
C HIS A 516 -7.87 4.51 -18.09
N ILE A 517 -8.06 5.61 -18.82
CA ILE A 517 -7.75 5.67 -20.23
C ILE A 517 -7.27 7.06 -20.67
N ASP A 518 -6.27 7.10 -21.54
CA ASP A 518 -5.82 8.30 -22.23
C ASP A 518 -6.41 8.32 -23.65
N ILE A 519 -7.08 9.41 -24.01
CA ILE A 519 -7.73 9.56 -25.33
C ILE A 519 -6.95 10.54 -26.18
N TYR A 520 -6.70 10.16 -27.42
CA TYR A 520 -5.95 10.93 -28.41
C TYR A 520 -6.87 11.38 -29.55
N SER A 521 -6.92 12.69 -29.81
CA SER A 521 -7.82 13.29 -30.80
C SER A 521 -7.24 13.34 -32.23
N GLY A 522 -5.99 12.90 -32.43
CA GLY A 522 -5.30 12.92 -33.71
C GLY A 522 -4.52 11.64 -33.97
N SER A 523 -4.00 11.49 -35.18
CA SER A 523 -3.30 10.30 -35.68
C SER A 523 -1.81 10.53 -35.94
N SER A 524 -1.23 11.55 -35.33
CA SER A 524 0.19 11.85 -35.43
C SER A 524 0.76 12.28 -34.10
N VAL A 525 2.08 12.28 -33.98
CA VAL A 525 2.80 12.67 -32.74
C VAL A 525 2.44 14.09 -32.25
N SER A 526 1.89 14.95 -33.11
CA SER A 526 1.39 16.27 -32.71
C SER A 526 0.17 16.19 -31.79
N ALA A 527 -0.50 15.05 -31.71
CA ALA A 527 -1.60 14.78 -30.79
C ALA A 527 -1.14 14.08 -29.50
N SER A 528 0.16 13.89 -29.30
CA SER A 528 0.73 13.37 -28.05
C SER A 528 0.37 14.26 -26.87
N HIS A 529 0.26 13.64 -25.71
CA HIS A 529 0.18 14.36 -24.44
C HIS A 529 1.57 14.55 -23.84
N LEU A 530 1.78 15.66 -23.14
CA LEU A 530 3.02 15.85 -22.41
C LEU A 530 3.21 14.74 -21.37
N GLY A 531 4.40 14.15 -21.35
CA GLY A 531 4.75 13.11 -20.39
C GLY A 531 4.37 11.68 -20.80
N ASP A 532 3.69 11.47 -21.94
CA ASP A 532 3.29 10.12 -22.38
C ASP A 532 4.41 9.30 -23.05
N ALA A 533 5.59 9.87 -23.16
CA ALA A 533 6.75 9.29 -23.84
C ALA A 533 6.45 8.83 -25.29
N THR A 534 5.69 9.63 -26.03
CA THR A 534 5.48 9.48 -27.47
C THR A 534 6.05 10.66 -28.23
N GLY A 535 5.44 11.86 -28.13
CA GLY A 535 5.85 13.01 -28.93
C GLY A 535 7.21 13.58 -28.57
N GLU A 536 7.50 13.75 -27.27
CA GLU A 536 8.74 14.36 -26.79
C GLU A 536 9.98 13.49 -27.08
N THR A 537 9.81 12.16 -27.12
CA THR A 537 10.89 11.16 -27.22
C THR A 537 10.82 10.31 -28.50
N ALA A 538 9.99 10.69 -29.46
CA ALA A 538 9.80 9.91 -30.68
C ALA A 538 11.13 9.63 -31.40
N GLY A 539 11.43 8.36 -31.63
CA GLY A 539 12.63 7.89 -32.33
C GLY A 539 13.93 7.92 -31.50
N TRP A 540 13.87 8.13 -30.19
CA TRP A 540 15.03 7.96 -29.32
C TRP A 540 15.52 6.50 -29.38
N TYR A 541 16.82 6.30 -29.34
CA TYR A 541 17.51 5.00 -29.44
C TYR A 541 17.20 4.20 -30.73
N ASN A 542 16.58 4.83 -31.74
CA ASN A 542 15.99 4.22 -32.93
C ASN A 542 14.72 3.40 -32.64
N ASP A 543 14.13 3.52 -31.47
CA ASP A 543 12.86 2.89 -31.14
C ASP A 543 11.79 3.26 -32.18
N SER A 544 11.04 2.29 -32.65
CA SER A 544 9.96 2.52 -33.62
C SER A 544 8.90 3.47 -33.04
N ALA A 545 8.46 4.41 -33.87
CA ALA A 545 7.52 5.46 -33.49
C ALA A 545 6.37 5.56 -34.49
N LYS A 546 5.24 4.90 -34.21
CA LYS A 546 4.03 4.94 -35.04
C LYS A 546 2.79 5.23 -34.21
N PHE A 547 2.19 6.37 -34.47
CA PHE A 547 1.03 6.86 -33.71
C PHE A 547 -0.25 6.10 -34.06
N VAL A 548 -1.21 6.08 -33.13
CA VAL A 548 -2.54 5.49 -33.29
C VAL A 548 -3.36 6.20 -34.37
N ASN A 549 -4.33 5.50 -34.95
CA ASN A 549 -5.26 6.03 -35.95
C ASN A 549 -6.58 5.25 -35.92
N SER A 550 -7.52 5.61 -36.78
CA SER A 550 -8.84 4.97 -36.83
C SER A 550 -8.82 3.48 -37.11
N SER A 551 -7.84 2.99 -37.87
CA SER A 551 -7.72 1.55 -38.21
C SER A 551 -6.93 0.75 -37.17
N SER A 552 -6.08 1.42 -36.37
CA SER A 552 -5.24 0.83 -35.33
C SER A 552 -5.28 1.74 -34.10
N PRO A 553 -6.37 1.69 -33.31
CA PRO A 553 -6.67 2.74 -32.31
C PRO A 553 -5.93 2.56 -30.99
N TRP A 554 -5.19 1.50 -30.76
CA TRP A 554 -4.53 1.21 -29.51
C TRP A 554 -3.01 1.34 -29.60
N PHE A 555 -2.37 1.86 -28.55
CA PHE A 555 -0.92 1.88 -28.45
C PHE A 555 -0.35 0.55 -27.94
N PHE A 556 0.74 0.14 -28.59
CA PHE A 556 1.70 -0.85 -28.11
C PHE A 556 2.96 -0.14 -27.61
N ARG A 557 3.56 -0.67 -26.57
CA ARG A 557 4.81 -0.18 -25.97
C ARG A 557 5.84 -1.30 -25.89
N GLY A 558 7.11 -0.93 -25.65
CA GLY A 558 8.21 -1.84 -25.34
C GLY A 558 8.86 -2.53 -26.52
N GLY A 559 8.12 -2.75 -27.59
CA GLY A 559 8.57 -3.57 -28.72
C GLY A 559 8.45 -5.06 -28.44
N PHE A 560 9.05 -5.87 -29.30
CA PHE A 560 8.92 -7.32 -29.30
C PHE A 560 10.31 -7.97 -29.16
N TYR A 561 10.40 -9.17 -28.61
CA TYR A 561 11.67 -9.84 -28.27
C TYR A 561 12.68 -9.89 -29.42
N ASN A 562 12.23 -9.89 -30.69
CA ASN A 562 13.06 -9.96 -31.87
C ASN A 562 13.08 -8.66 -32.71
N ASN A 563 12.56 -7.55 -32.20
CA ASN A 563 12.67 -6.26 -32.89
C ASN A 563 14.10 -5.70 -32.90
N GLY A 564 15.02 -6.28 -32.12
CA GLY A 564 16.39 -5.78 -32.05
C GLY A 564 16.43 -4.33 -31.58
N GLY A 565 17.21 -3.49 -32.21
CA GLY A 565 17.36 -2.08 -31.87
C GLY A 565 16.13 -1.20 -32.11
N ASP A 566 15.03 -1.72 -32.66
CA ASP A 566 13.76 -1.00 -32.76
C ASP A 566 12.89 -1.14 -31.52
N ALA A 567 13.20 -2.09 -30.60
CA ALA A 567 12.53 -2.25 -29.32
C ALA A 567 13.17 -1.35 -28.27
N GLY A 568 12.38 -0.78 -27.38
CA GLY A 568 12.90 0.07 -26.29
C GLY A 568 11.81 0.70 -25.47
N VAL A 569 12.22 1.38 -24.41
CA VAL A 569 11.27 2.02 -23.47
C VAL A 569 10.48 3.16 -24.13
N PHE A 570 11.04 3.76 -25.19
CA PHE A 570 10.37 4.82 -25.99
C PHE A 570 9.66 4.29 -27.23
N PHE A 571 9.69 2.98 -27.46
CA PHE A 571 8.91 2.35 -28.51
C PHE A 571 7.42 2.64 -28.32
N PHE A 572 6.78 3.08 -29.39
CA PHE A 572 5.32 3.09 -29.50
C PHE A 572 4.88 2.75 -30.92
N TYR A 573 3.85 1.94 -31.00
CA TYR A 573 3.30 1.51 -32.28
C TYR A 573 1.79 1.42 -32.17
N SER A 574 1.09 1.57 -33.27
CA SER A 574 -0.35 1.40 -33.34
C SER A 574 -0.71 0.00 -33.78
N GLY A 575 -1.65 -0.63 -33.11
CA GLY A 575 -2.02 -1.99 -33.45
C GLY A 575 -3.42 -2.38 -33.07
N THR A 576 -3.69 -3.64 -33.37
CA THR A 576 -4.90 -4.37 -33.01
C THR A 576 -4.52 -5.56 -32.14
N PRO A 577 -5.45 -6.11 -31.33
CA PRO A 577 -5.20 -7.30 -30.54
C PRO A 577 -4.57 -8.44 -31.35
N GLY A 578 -3.63 -9.15 -30.76
CA GLY A 578 -2.91 -10.23 -31.41
C GLY A 578 -2.25 -11.20 -30.44
N ALA A 579 -1.72 -12.30 -30.98
CA ALA A 579 -1.17 -13.39 -30.18
C ALA A 579 0.07 -13.03 -29.34
N ASN A 580 0.74 -11.92 -29.66
CA ASN A 580 2.03 -11.54 -29.08
C ASN A 580 1.93 -10.28 -28.21
N VAL A 581 0.77 -10.01 -27.68
CA VAL A 581 0.48 -8.80 -26.91
C VAL A 581 0.10 -9.17 -25.49
N VAL A 582 0.61 -8.41 -24.53
CA VAL A 582 0.38 -8.52 -23.10
C VAL A 582 -0.02 -7.14 -22.57
N PHE A 583 -0.15 -6.99 -21.30
CA PHE A 583 -0.37 -5.73 -20.63
C PHE A 583 0.37 -5.67 -19.30
N ARG A 584 0.47 -4.48 -18.73
CA ARG A 584 1.01 -4.23 -17.41
C ARG A 584 -0.06 -3.62 -16.52
N VAL A 585 -0.02 -3.94 -15.23
CA VAL A 585 -0.96 -3.40 -14.24
C VAL A 585 -0.34 -2.23 -13.48
N VAL A 586 -1.18 -1.27 -13.14
CA VAL A 586 -0.87 -0.17 -12.22
C VAL A 586 -1.83 -0.24 -11.03
N LEU A 587 -1.30 0.06 -9.85
CA LEU A 587 -2.06 0.21 -8.61
C LEU A 587 -1.81 1.61 -8.05
N SER A 588 -2.86 2.39 -7.85
CA SER A 588 -2.80 3.68 -7.18
C SER A 588 -3.43 3.59 -5.80
N THR A 589 -2.79 4.18 -4.80
CA THR A 589 -3.23 4.13 -3.40
C THR A 589 -3.58 5.52 -2.91
N LYS A 590 -4.75 5.64 -2.29
CA LYS A 590 -5.23 6.89 -1.67
C LYS A 590 -4.84 6.87 -0.19
N LYS A 591 -3.95 7.77 0.20
CA LYS A 591 -3.77 8.17 1.61
C LYS A 591 -3.26 9.58 1.68
#